data_abc4b15eef5db5583f05ba0a1624da00
#
_entry.id   abc4b15eef5db5583f05ba0a1624da00
#
_cell.length_a   1.000
_cell.length_b   1.000
_cell.length_c   1.000
_cell.angle_alpha   90.00
_cell.angle_beta   90.00
_cell.angle_gamma   90.00
#
_symmetry.space_group_name_H-M   'P 1'
#
loop_
_entity.id
_entity.type
_entity.pdbx_description
1 polymer ?
#
loop_
_entity_poly.entity_id
_entity_poly.type
_entity_poly.pdbx_seq_one_letter_code
_entity_poly.pdbx_strand_id
1 'polypeptide(L)'
;SDLIRKPALVLSPNSAIQAQWAARTSLFDLDGKEEFISTDPKNPGLLTSLTYQSVTMPRKGGEDLDEAALNLWAEKLIDEEQADGHESAEAWQKSLETSNPKYYTSRLSTYRKKVRDNVARKGNALWTLHESAKANLMRLKDVGIGLIILDECHHLMHHWGRILAEVKEFFDDPVVLGLTATPPDTEDLQGVDAERYKEFFGPVDYEVPVPALVRASNLAPYQDLCYFVRPAPHELQYIAGVDEQFETLLVDLCSPLEEDDK
;
A
#
# COMPACT_ATOMS: atom_id res chain seq x y z
N SER A 1 -29.35 -0.47 -12.72
CA SER A 1 -28.49 0.16 -13.72
C SER A 1 -27.66 -0.89 -14.44
N ASP A 2 -27.22 -0.63 -15.66
CA ASP A 2 -26.46 -1.58 -16.48
C ASP A 2 -25.11 -1.96 -15.87
N LEU A 3 -24.59 -1.18 -14.94
CA LEU A 3 -23.37 -1.47 -14.18
C LEU A 3 -23.47 -2.74 -13.33
N ILE A 4 -24.66 -3.06 -12.80
CA ILE A 4 -24.89 -4.26 -11.96
C ILE A 4 -24.91 -5.55 -12.80
N ARG A 5 -24.97 -5.46 -14.13
CA ARG A 5 -24.99 -6.60 -15.03
C ARG A 5 -23.59 -7.12 -15.40
N LYS A 6 -22.53 -6.40 -15.03
CA LYS A 6 -21.15 -6.81 -15.25
C LYS A 6 -20.57 -7.44 -13.97
N PRO A 7 -19.64 -8.36 -14.08
CA PRO A 7 -18.93 -8.92 -12.92
C PRO A 7 -18.29 -7.83 -12.07
N ALA A 8 -18.33 -8.03 -10.76
CA ALA A 8 -17.78 -7.10 -9.77
C ALA A 8 -16.63 -7.74 -9.01
N LEU A 9 -15.58 -6.97 -8.78
CA LEU A 9 -14.44 -7.32 -7.95
C LEU A 9 -14.50 -6.47 -6.67
N VAL A 10 -14.48 -7.14 -5.51
CA VAL A 10 -14.30 -6.48 -4.21
C VAL A 10 -12.89 -6.77 -3.71
N LEU A 11 -12.14 -5.73 -3.35
CA LEU A 11 -10.82 -5.84 -2.75
C LEU A 11 -10.88 -5.34 -1.31
N SER A 12 -10.39 -6.17 -0.39
CA SER A 12 -10.42 -5.93 1.06
C SER A 12 -9.03 -6.04 1.67
N PRO A 13 -8.74 -5.36 2.80
CA PRO A 13 -7.42 -5.38 3.42
C PRO A 13 -7.04 -6.74 4.02
N ASN A 14 -8.01 -7.55 4.40
CA ASN A 14 -7.78 -8.84 5.03
C ASN A 14 -8.88 -9.88 4.70
N SER A 15 -8.61 -11.14 5.04
CA SER A 15 -9.51 -12.26 4.76
C SER A 15 -10.81 -12.24 5.57
N ALA A 16 -10.85 -11.61 6.73
CA ALA A 16 -12.06 -11.51 7.53
C ALA A 16 -13.10 -10.61 6.84
N ILE A 17 -12.66 -9.45 6.35
CA ILE A 17 -13.52 -8.53 5.59
C ILE A 17 -13.90 -9.15 4.23
N GLN A 18 -12.96 -9.82 3.55
CA GLN A 18 -13.24 -10.59 2.35
C GLN A 18 -14.39 -11.58 2.55
N ALA A 19 -14.38 -12.34 3.66
CA ALA A 19 -15.42 -13.30 3.98
C ALA A 19 -16.76 -12.62 4.30
N GLN A 20 -16.76 -11.44 4.94
CA GLN A 20 -17.97 -10.66 5.20
C GLN A 20 -18.66 -10.24 3.91
N TRP A 21 -17.91 -9.78 2.91
CA TRP A 21 -18.45 -9.44 1.60
C TRP A 21 -19.07 -10.65 0.91
N ALA A 22 -18.39 -11.79 0.94
CA ALA A 22 -18.90 -13.04 0.35
C ALA A 22 -20.17 -13.57 1.04
N ALA A 23 -20.33 -13.31 2.35
CA ALA A 23 -21.49 -13.76 3.12
C ALA A 23 -22.73 -12.85 2.99
N ARG A 24 -22.57 -11.61 2.48
CA ARG A 24 -23.67 -10.63 2.39
C ARG A 24 -24.33 -10.64 1.01
N THR A 25 -24.82 -11.80 0.61
CA THR A 25 -25.46 -12.03 -0.70
C THR A 25 -26.66 -11.11 -0.97
N SER A 26 -27.45 -10.78 0.06
CA SER A 26 -28.61 -9.90 -0.03
C SER A 26 -28.27 -8.48 -0.50
N LEU A 27 -27.06 -7.99 -0.24
CA LEU A 27 -26.66 -6.66 -0.70
C LEU A 27 -26.56 -6.57 -2.24
N PHE A 28 -26.41 -7.70 -2.91
CA PHE A 28 -26.23 -7.79 -4.35
C PHE A 28 -27.40 -8.49 -5.06
N ASP A 29 -28.51 -8.69 -4.35
CA ASP A 29 -29.66 -9.48 -4.85
C ASP A 29 -29.25 -10.88 -5.34
N LEU A 30 -28.33 -11.49 -4.62
CA LEU A 30 -27.76 -12.82 -4.92
C LEU A 30 -28.20 -13.89 -3.93
N ASP A 31 -29.25 -13.64 -3.13
CA ASP A 31 -29.78 -14.64 -2.21
C ASP A 31 -30.25 -15.89 -2.97
N GLY A 32 -29.75 -17.06 -2.52
CA GLY A 32 -29.97 -18.32 -3.20
C GLY A 32 -29.15 -18.51 -4.50
N LYS A 33 -28.16 -17.66 -4.72
CA LYS A 33 -27.26 -17.69 -5.89
C LYS A 33 -25.80 -17.66 -5.45
N GLU A 34 -25.47 -18.36 -4.36
CA GLU A 34 -24.16 -18.41 -3.76
C GLU A 34 -23.09 -18.92 -4.75
N GLU A 35 -23.49 -19.70 -5.76
CA GLU A 35 -22.60 -20.17 -6.82
C GLU A 35 -22.03 -19.06 -7.70
N PHE A 36 -22.64 -17.87 -7.69
CA PHE A 36 -22.14 -16.71 -8.43
C PHE A 36 -21.12 -15.89 -7.64
N ILE A 37 -20.88 -16.25 -6.36
CA ILE A 37 -19.93 -15.57 -5.48
C ILE A 37 -18.67 -16.41 -5.36
N SER A 38 -17.52 -15.77 -5.54
CA SER A 38 -16.23 -16.42 -5.38
C SER A 38 -15.30 -15.65 -4.45
N THR A 39 -14.54 -16.40 -3.64
CA THR A 39 -13.37 -15.91 -2.90
C THR A 39 -12.07 -16.52 -3.43
N ASP A 40 -12.17 -17.34 -4.47
CA ASP A 40 -11.03 -17.98 -5.13
C ASP A 40 -10.64 -17.20 -6.40
N PRO A 41 -9.45 -16.61 -6.47
CA PRO A 41 -9.00 -15.87 -7.65
C PRO A 41 -8.78 -16.78 -8.87
N LYS A 42 -8.75 -18.11 -8.69
CA LYS A 42 -8.65 -19.07 -9.81
C LYS A 42 -9.96 -19.29 -10.51
N ASN A 43 -11.08 -19.09 -9.81
CA ASN A 43 -12.43 -19.28 -10.30
C ASN A 43 -13.28 -18.03 -9.99
N PRO A 44 -13.05 -16.89 -10.68
CA PRO A 44 -13.82 -15.69 -10.47
C PRO A 44 -15.32 -15.90 -10.78
N GLY A 45 -16.19 -15.34 -9.96
CA GLY A 45 -17.64 -15.36 -10.13
C GLY A 45 -18.21 -14.02 -10.63
N LEU A 46 -19.53 -13.90 -10.60
CA LEU A 46 -20.21 -12.63 -10.86
C LEU A 46 -19.85 -11.56 -9.81
N LEU A 47 -19.71 -11.97 -8.56
CA LEU A 47 -19.10 -11.22 -7.47
C LEU A 47 -17.85 -11.97 -7.02
N THR A 48 -16.69 -11.37 -7.16
CA THR A 48 -15.43 -11.93 -6.68
C THR A 48 -14.89 -11.07 -5.56
N SER A 49 -14.79 -11.64 -4.34
CA SER A 49 -14.23 -10.96 -3.17
C SER A 49 -12.84 -11.49 -2.87
N LEU A 50 -11.83 -10.63 -2.95
CA LEU A 50 -10.41 -10.96 -2.74
C LEU A 50 -9.76 -9.99 -1.76
N THR A 51 -8.60 -10.37 -1.26
CA THR A 51 -7.74 -9.43 -0.54
C THR A 51 -6.89 -8.61 -1.52
N TYR A 52 -6.46 -7.40 -1.12
CA TYR A 52 -5.53 -6.60 -1.91
C TYR A 52 -4.29 -7.40 -2.33
N GLN A 53 -3.73 -8.20 -1.41
CA GLN A 53 -2.53 -9.01 -1.68
C GLN A 53 -2.73 -10.01 -2.83
N SER A 54 -3.95 -10.49 -3.05
CA SER A 54 -4.24 -11.45 -4.13
C SER A 54 -3.92 -10.90 -5.53
N VAL A 55 -3.97 -9.57 -5.69
CA VAL A 55 -3.73 -8.88 -6.97
C VAL A 55 -2.54 -7.92 -6.93
N THR A 56 -1.99 -7.65 -5.75
CA THR A 56 -0.89 -6.70 -5.59
C THR A 56 0.38 -7.32 -5.00
N MET A 57 0.44 -8.64 -4.83
CA MET A 57 1.61 -9.31 -4.27
C MET A 57 2.87 -8.99 -5.09
N PRO A 58 3.92 -8.41 -4.48
CA PRO A 58 5.14 -8.09 -5.20
C PRO A 58 5.98 -9.33 -5.48
N ARG A 59 6.68 -9.32 -6.60
CA ARG A 59 7.72 -10.32 -6.90
C ARG A 59 8.86 -10.20 -5.90
N LYS A 60 9.37 -11.35 -5.44
CA LYS A 60 10.44 -11.40 -4.43
C LYS A 60 11.84 -11.44 -5.01
N GLY A 61 11.98 -11.84 -6.27
CA GLY A 61 13.24 -12.03 -6.99
C GLY A 61 12.95 -12.24 -8.48
N GLY A 62 13.97 -12.65 -9.20
CA GLY A 62 14.01 -12.89 -10.64
C GLY A 62 15.26 -12.27 -11.21
N GLU A 63 15.84 -12.87 -12.25
CA GLU A 63 17.12 -12.50 -12.81
C GLU A 63 17.21 -11.00 -13.13
N ASP A 64 16.21 -10.46 -13.82
CA ASP A 64 16.09 -9.05 -14.18
C ASP A 64 15.96 -8.10 -12.97
N LEU A 65 15.21 -8.51 -11.94
CA LEU A 65 15.06 -7.72 -10.70
C LEU A 65 16.36 -7.78 -9.86
N ASP A 66 17.01 -8.93 -9.85
CA ASP A 66 18.23 -9.14 -9.08
C ASP A 66 19.39 -8.38 -9.69
N GLU A 67 19.53 -8.43 -11.01
CA GLU A 67 20.52 -7.65 -11.75
C GLU A 67 20.31 -6.13 -11.52
N ALA A 68 19.10 -5.63 -11.68
CA ALA A 68 18.80 -4.23 -11.42
C ALA A 68 19.04 -3.82 -9.96
N ALA A 69 18.79 -4.72 -9.00
CA ALA A 69 19.02 -4.47 -7.58
C ALA A 69 20.51 -4.45 -7.25
N LEU A 70 21.30 -5.35 -7.84
CA LEU A 70 22.76 -5.38 -7.67
C LEU A 70 23.42 -4.14 -8.29
N ASN A 71 22.99 -3.74 -9.47
CA ASN A 71 23.47 -2.51 -10.12
C ASN A 71 23.16 -1.27 -9.26
N LEU A 72 21.92 -1.12 -8.77
CA LEU A 72 21.55 0.00 -7.90
C LEU A 72 22.33 -0.02 -6.57
N TRP A 73 22.66 -1.19 -6.06
CA TRP A 73 23.52 -1.32 -4.88
C TRP A 73 24.97 -0.95 -5.19
N ALA A 74 25.51 -1.36 -6.34
CA ALA A 74 26.85 -0.99 -6.79
C ALA A 74 26.98 0.52 -6.96
N GLU A 75 26.00 1.18 -7.63
CA GLU A 75 25.96 2.63 -7.76
C GLU A 75 26.02 3.31 -6.38
N LYS A 76 25.26 2.80 -5.40
CA LYS A 76 25.27 3.37 -4.06
C LYS A 76 26.59 3.20 -3.31
N LEU A 77 27.30 2.09 -3.53
CA LEU A 77 28.64 1.87 -2.97
C LEU A 77 29.68 2.84 -3.57
N ILE A 78 29.51 3.17 -4.85
CA ILE A 78 30.39 4.14 -5.54
C ILE A 78 30.08 5.56 -5.03
N ASP A 79 28.80 5.94 -4.93
CA ASP A 79 28.37 7.23 -4.43
C ASP A 79 28.84 7.50 -2.97
N GLU A 80 28.89 6.45 -2.16
CA GLU A 80 29.35 6.51 -0.76
C GLU A 80 30.87 6.29 -0.62
N GLU A 81 31.61 6.33 -1.73
CA GLU A 81 33.07 6.13 -1.77
C GLU A 81 33.55 4.79 -1.15
N GLN A 82 32.65 3.79 -1.09
CA GLN A 82 32.96 2.45 -0.58
C GLN A 82 33.52 1.52 -1.66
N ALA A 83 33.44 1.93 -2.93
CA ALA A 83 33.99 1.23 -4.07
C ALA A 83 34.51 2.22 -5.12
N ASP A 84 35.66 1.92 -5.73
CA ASP A 84 36.28 2.80 -6.73
C ASP A 84 35.57 2.77 -8.10
N GLY A 85 34.64 1.80 -8.30
CA GLY A 85 33.88 1.63 -9.53
C GLY A 85 33.06 0.34 -9.52
N HIS A 86 32.34 0.08 -10.61
CA HIS A 86 31.42 -1.07 -10.70
C HIS A 86 32.12 -2.41 -10.47
N GLU A 87 33.29 -2.63 -11.03
CA GLU A 87 34.05 -3.87 -10.90
C GLU A 87 34.41 -4.17 -9.42
N SER A 88 34.87 -3.16 -8.68
CA SER A 88 35.17 -3.30 -7.25
C SER A 88 33.91 -3.49 -6.39
N ALA A 89 32.80 -2.84 -6.75
CA ALA A 89 31.51 -3.01 -6.08
C ALA A 89 30.94 -4.42 -6.28
N GLU A 90 30.98 -4.95 -7.48
CA GLU A 90 30.54 -6.33 -7.80
C GLU A 90 31.43 -7.37 -7.09
N ALA A 91 32.75 -7.19 -7.08
CA ALA A 91 33.65 -8.05 -6.35
C ALA A 91 33.36 -8.06 -4.85
N TRP A 92 33.07 -6.91 -4.28
CA TRP A 92 32.67 -6.78 -2.88
C TRP A 92 31.33 -7.47 -2.58
N GLN A 93 30.31 -7.26 -3.42
CA GLN A 93 29.02 -7.93 -3.30
C GLN A 93 29.16 -9.44 -3.34
N LYS A 94 29.94 -9.98 -4.28
CA LYS A 94 30.23 -11.41 -4.42
C LYS A 94 30.99 -11.97 -3.23
N SER A 95 31.91 -11.20 -2.67
CA SER A 95 32.61 -11.56 -1.42
C SER A 95 31.63 -11.66 -0.24
N LEU A 96 30.69 -10.73 -0.14
CA LEU A 96 29.65 -10.74 0.91
C LEU A 96 28.69 -11.92 0.78
N GLU A 97 28.34 -12.33 -0.42
CA GLU A 97 27.49 -13.51 -0.65
C GLU A 97 28.07 -14.75 0.02
N THR A 98 29.39 -14.88 0.01
CA THR A 98 30.12 -16.02 0.61
C THR A 98 30.43 -15.79 2.09
N SER A 99 30.93 -14.60 2.46
CA SER A 99 31.44 -14.32 3.82
C SER A 99 30.31 -13.96 4.81
N ASN A 100 29.24 -13.31 4.36
CA ASN A 100 28.10 -12.92 5.19
C ASN A 100 26.76 -13.02 4.43
N PRO A 101 26.29 -14.26 4.15
CA PRO A 101 25.09 -14.48 3.35
C PRO A 101 23.81 -13.80 3.90
N LYS A 102 23.69 -13.70 5.23
CA LYS A 102 22.53 -13.04 5.87
C LYS A 102 22.50 -11.54 5.55
N TYR A 103 23.63 -10.88 5.67
CA TYR A 103 23.74 -9.46 5.34
C TYR A 103 23.50 -9.23 3.85
N TYR A 104 24.13 -10.02 2.98
CA TYR A 104 23.93 -9.97 1.53
C TYR A 104 22.46 -10.09 1.16
N THR A 105 21.77 -11.12 1.64
CA THR A 105 20.35 -11.35 1.36
C THR A 105 19.45 -10.20 1.85
N SER A 106 19.74 -9.65 3.02
CA SER A 106 19.02 -8.52 3.58
C SER A 106 19.20 -7.26 2.72
N ARG A 107 20.43 -6.96 2.31
CA ARG A 107 20.73 -5.81 1.44
C ARG A 107 20.12 -5.98 0.07
N LEU A 108 20.26 -7.13 -0.56
CA LEU A 108 19.65 -7.42 -1.85
C LEU A 108 18.14 -7.27 -1.80
N SER A 109 17.47 -7.75 -0.74
CA SER A 109 16.03 -7.54 -0.53
C SER A 109 15.66 -6.06 -0.45
N THR A 110 16.48 -5.25 0.21
CA THR A 110 16.29 -3.80 0.31
C THR A 110 16.36 -3.13 -1.06
N TYR A 111 17.35 -3.48 -1.86
CA TYR A 111 17.52 -2.92 -3.21
C TYR A 111 16.48 -3.43 -4.19
N ARG A 112 16.06 -4.68 -4.12
CA ARG A 112 14.88 -5.19 -4.86
C ARG A 112 13.63 -4.37 -4.58
N LYS A 113 13.41 -3.99 -3.31
CA LYS A 113 12.30 -3.09 -2.96
C LYS A 113 12.45 -1.73 -3.62
N LYS A 114 13.64 -1.11 -3.55
CA LYS A 114 13.91 0.20 -4.18
C LYS A 114 13.69 0.15 -5.70
N VAL A 115 14.15 -0.90 -6.37
CA VAL A 115 13.93 -1.09 -7.82
C VAL A 115 12.44 -1.16 -8.13
N ARG A 116 11.67 -2.01 -7.41
CA ARG A 116 10.22 -2.09 -7.61
C ARG A 116 9.53 -0.74 -7.41
N ASP A 117 9.87 -0.02 -6.35
CA ASP A 117 9.31 1.31 -6.08
C ASP A 117 9.63 2.31 -7.20
N ASN A 118 10.85 2.29 -7.73
CA ASN A 118 11.26 3.14 -8.84
C ASN A 118 10.53 2.79 -10.14
N VAL A 119 10.39 1.50 -10.44
CA VAL A 119 9.67 1.00 -11.63
C VAL A 119 8.18 1.37 -11.54
N ALA A 120 7.56 1.17 -10.38
CA ALA A 120 6.16 1.52 -10.15
C ALA A 120 5.92 3.04 -10.27
N ARG A 121 6.87 3.88 -9.81
CA ARG A 121 6.78 5.35 -9.98
C ARG A 121 6.86 5.79 -11.43
N LYS A 122 7.51 5.02 -12.29
CA LYS A 122 7.63 5.30 -13.73
C LYS A 122 6.44 4.80 -14.55
N GLY A 123 5.36 4.32 -13.92
CA GLY A 123 4.16 3.83 -14.59
C GLY A 123 4.33 2.42 -15.16
N ASN A 124 5.00 1.53 -14.43
CA ASN A 124 5.11 0.12 -14.78
C ASN A 124 4.96 -0.76 -13.51
N ALA A 125 3.93 -0.47 -12.74
CA ALA A 125 3.71 -1.15 -11.45
C ALA A 125 3.35 -2.63 -11.64
N LEU A 126 2.64 -3.00 -12.70
CA LEU A 126 2.28 -4.39 -13.00
C LEU A 126 3.51 -5.29 -13.21
N TRP A 127 4.62 -4.73 -13.72
CA TRP A 127 5.88 -5.47 -13.82
C TRP A 127 6.41 -5.92 -12.45
N THR A 128 6.12 -5.16 -11.40
CA THR A 128 6.60 -5.44 -10.03
C THR A 128 5.86 -6.59 -9.35
N LEU A 129 4.80 -7.10 -9.96
CA LEU A 129 3.94 -8.13 -9.39
C LEU A 129 4.55 -9.51 -9.50
N HIS A 130 4.22 -10.34 -8.50
CA HIS A 130 4.47 -11.77 -8.53
C HIS A 130 3.60 -12.45 -9.60
N GLU A 131 4.10 -13.52 -10.19
CA GLU A 131 3.40 -14.24 -11.27
C GLU A 131 1.99 -14.72 -10.88
N SER A 132 1.78 -15.09 -9.61
CA SER A 132 0.44 -15.47 -9.12
C SER A 132 -0.54 -14.28 -9.13
N ALA A 133 -0.09 -13.07 -8.80
CA ALA A 133 -0.93 -11.88 -8.86
C ALA A 133 -1.26 -11.50 -10.31
N LYS A 134 -0.27 -11.56 -11.20
CA LYS A 134 -0.49 -11.36 -12.64
C LYS A 134 -1.49 -12.37 -13.21
N ALA A 135 -1.35 -13.66 -12.86
CA ALA A 135 -2.27 -14.70 -13.30
C ALA A 135 -3.69 -14.47 -12.77
N ASN A 136 -3.85 -13.97 -11.55
CA ASN A 136 -5.17 -13.61 -11.02
C ASN A 136 -5.77 -12.42 -11.78
N LEU A 137 -4.98 -11.38 -12.06
CA LEU A 137 -5.43 -10.23 -12.85
C LEU A 137 -5.87 -10.64 -14.26
N MET A 138 -5.14 -11.55 -14.92
CA MET A 138 -5.53 -12.05 -16.24
C MET A 138 -6.89 -12.74 -16.20
N ARG A 139 -7.12 -13.65 -15.21
CA ARG A 139 -8.42 -14.33 -15.07
C ARG A 139 -9.57 -13.37 -14.79
N LEU A 140 -9.33 -12.35 -13.95
CA LEU A 140 -10.31 -11.31 -13.67
C LEU A 140 -10.63 -10.47 -14.92
N LYS A 141 -9.61 -10.19 -15.75
CA LYS A 141 -9.81 -9.53 -17.05
C LYS A 141 -10.67 -10.36 -17.99
N ASP A 142 -10.40 -11.66 -18.09
CA ASP A 142 -11.15 -12.59 -18.96
C ASP A 142 -12.62 -12.66 -18.58
N VAL A 143 -12.97 -12.50 -17.30
CA VAL A 143 -14.36 -12.44 -16.82
C VAL A 143 -15.04 -11.11 -17.17
N GLY A 144 -14.29 -10.08 -17.47
CA GLY A 144 -14.81 -8.77 -17.88
C GLY A 144 -15.33 -7.94 -16.71
N ILE A 145 -14.50 -7.71 -15.70
CA ILE A 145 -14.82 -6.88 -14.53
C ILE A 145 -15.29 -5.50 -14.98
N GLY A 146 -16.50 -5.10 -14.57
CA GLY A 146 -17.07 -3.78 -14.86
C GLY A 146 -17.20 -2.87 -13.65
N LEU A 147 -16.99 -3.41 -12.42
CA LEU A 147 -17.03 -2.67 -11.18
C LEU A 147 -15.93 -3.18 -10.24
N ILE A 148 -15.15 -2.28 -9.68
CA ILE A 148 -14.19 -2.55 -8.61
C ILE A 148 -14.64 -1.82 -7.36
N ILE A 149 -14.83 -2.55 -6.27
CA ILE A 149 -15.14 -2.00 -4.95
C ILE A 149 -13.87 -2.14 -4.09
N LEU A 150 -13.39 -1.02 -3.57
CA LEU A 150 -12.17 -0.92 -2.76
C LEU A 150 -12.58 -0.62 -1.32
N ASP A 151 -12.58 -1.64 -0.48
CA ASP A 151 -12.93 -1.51 0.93
C ASP A 151 -11.74 -1.03 1.74
N GLU A 152 -11.98 -0.12 2.69
CA GLU A 152 -10.94 0.59 3.44
C GLU A 152 -9.91 1.28 2.52
N CYS A 153 -10.43 2.02 1.54
CA CYS A 153 -9.62 2.59 0.45
C CYS A 153 -8.58 3.64 0.91
N HIS A 154 -8.66 4.12 2.15
CA HIS A 154 -7.65 5.00 2.75
C HIS A 154 -6.26 4.34 2.85
N HIS A 155 -6.18 3.01 2.83
CA HIS A 155 -4.91 2.28 2.77
C HIS A 155 -4.20 2.35 1.41
N LEU A 156 -4.85 2.92 0.37
CA LEU A 156 -4.34 2.91 -1.01
C LEU A 156 -3.43 4.08 -1.37
N MET A 157 -2.92 4.78 -0.38
CA MET A 157 -2.09 5.98 -0.56
C MET A 157 -0.75 5.75 -1.26
N HIS A 158 -0.16 4.54 -1.12
CA HIS A 158 1.21 4.28 -1.56
C HIS A 158 1.29 3.22 -2.66
N HIS A 159 2.01 2.14 -2.39
CA HIS A 159 2.31 1.08 -3.36
C HIS A 159 1.05 0.47 -3.99
N TRP A 160 0.02 0.17 -3.19
CA TRP A 160 -1.23 -0.43 -3.70
C TRP A 160 -1.97 0.51 -4.64
N GLY A 161 -2.00 1.81 -4.33
CA GLY A 161 -2.66 2.80 -5.20
C GLY A 161 -2.03 2.86 -6.59
N ARG A 162 -0.70 2.76 -6.68
CA ARG A 162 0.01 2.73 -7.98
C ARG A 162 -0.35 1.51 -8.81
N ILE A 163 -0.39 0.33 -8.17
CA ILE A 163 -0.77 -0.91 -8.85
C ILE A 163 -2.22 -0.83 -9.29
N LEU A 164 -3.14 -0.38 -8.42
CA LEU A 164 -4.56 -0.34 -8.74
C LEU A 164 -4.92 0.68 -9.81
N ALA A 165 -4.17 1.77 -9.94
CA ALA A 165 -4.32 2.69 -11.06
C ALA A 165 -4.04 1.99 -12.40
N GLU A 166 -2.93 1.23 -12.50
CA GLU A 166 -2.62 0.45 -13.70
C GLU A 166 -3.58 -0.74 -13.89
N VAL A 167 -4.09 -1.34 -12.81
CA VAL A 167 -5.11 -2.41 -12.87
C VAL A 167 -6.41 -1.88 -13.44
N LYS A 168 -6.80 -0.65 -13.11
CA LYS A 168 -7.98 0.01 -13.68
C LYS A 168 -7.86 0.12 -15.20
N GLU A 169 -6.73 0.61 -15.70
CA GLU A 169 -6.46 0.66 -17.13
C GLU A 169 -6.42 -0.74 -17.76
N PHE A 170 -5.77 -1.69 -17.09
CA PHE A 170 -5.68 -3.07 -17.54
C PHE A 170 -7.05 -3.75 -17.69
N PHE A 171 -8.05 -3.37 -16.90
CA PHE A 171 -9.43 -3.87 -16.98
C PHE A 171 -10.35 -3.05 -17.90
N ASP A 172 -9.77 -2.24 -18.79
CA ASP A 172 -10.53 -1.42 -19.73
C ASP A 172 -11.44 -0.39 -19.04
N ASP A 173 -10.92 0.25 -17.99
CA ASP A 173 -11.52 1.36 -17.24
C ASP A 173 -12.88 1.02 -16.57
N PRO A 174 -12.94 0.02 -15.67
CA PRO A 174 -14.14 -0.28 -14.91
C PRO A 174 -14.52 0.88 -13.98
N VAL A 175 -15.77 0.92 -13.55
CA VAL A 175 -16.18 1.84 -12.49
C VAL A 175 -15.48 1.47 -11.19
N VAL A 176 -14.94 2.44 -10.47
CA VAL A 176 -14.30 2.25 -9.16
C VAL A 176 -15.14 2.90 -8.08
N LEU A 177 -15.40 2.15 -7.01
CA LEU A 177 -16.07 2.62 -5.82
C LEU A 177 -15.14 2.45 -4.61
N GLY A 178 -14.73 3.55 -4.00
CA GLY A 178 -13.96 3.55 -2.75
C GLY A 178 -14.88 3.63 -1.54
N LEU A 179 -14.67 2.78 -0.56
CA LEU A 179 -15.38 2.78 0.72
C LEU A 179 -14.38 2.96 1.85
N THR A 180 -14.67 3.89 2.76
CA THR A 180 -13.85 4.10 3.96
C THR A 180 -14.68 4.83 5.04
N ALA A 181 -14.40 4.51 6.31
CA ALA A 181 -14.91 5.27 7.44
C ALA A 181 -14.00 6.46 7.80
N THR A 182 -12.77 6.46 7.32
CA THR A 182 -11.71 7.43 7.65
C THR A 182 -11.04 7.93 6.37
N PRO A 183 -11.73 8.75 5.56
CA PRO A 183 -11.09 9.31 4.37
C PRO A 183 -9.84 10.10 4.80
N PRO A 184 -8.72 9.97 4.07
CA PRO A 184 -7.54 10.73 4.37
C PRO A 184 -7.82 12.21 4.20
N ASP A 185 -7.27 13.05 5.10
CA ASP A 185 -7.31 14.48 4.91
C ASP A 185 -6.47 14.84 3.68
N THR A 186 -7.15 15.25 2.62
CA THR A 186 -6.50 15.54 1.35
C THR A 186 -5.81 16.91 1.35
N GLU A 187 -6.07 17.76 2.34
CA GLU A 187 -5.41 19.06 2.48
C GLU A 187 -3.99 18.88 3.06
N ASP A 188 -3.82 17.93 3.98
CA ASP A 188 -2.52 17.59 4.57
C ASP A 188 -1.65 16.71 3.70
N LEU A 189 -2.23 16.08 2.66
CA LEU A 189 -1.52 15.20 1.76
C LEU A 189 -0.73 15.98 0.71
N GLN A 190 0.59 15.83 0.74
CA GLN A 190 1.50 16.40 -0.24
C GLN A 190 2.17 15.31 -1.09
N GLY A 191 2.49 15.67 -2.34
CA GLY A 191 3.26 14.83 -3.26
C GLY A 191 2.43 13.97 -4.21
N VAL A 192 3.13 13.27 -5.09
CA VAL A 192 2.58 12.52 -6.23
C VAL A 192 1.56 11.45 -5.82
N ASP A 193 1.73 10.83 -4.66
CA ASP A 193 0.80 9.78 -4.20
C ASP A 193 -0.54 10.36 -3.73
N ALA A 194 -0.52 11.58 -3.18
CA ALA A 194 -1.73 12.32 -2.81
C ALA A 194 -2.52 12.79 -4.04
N GLU A 195 -1.82 13.33 -5.04
CA GLU A 195 -2.44 13.73 -6.30
C GLU A 195 -3.10 12.52 -6.99
N ARG A 196 -2.39 11.39 -7.05
CA ARG A 196 -2.94 10.14 -7.60
C ARG A 196 -4.17 9.65 -6.83
N TYR A 197 -4.19 9.75 -5.51
CA TYR A 197 -5.36 9.38 -4.72
C TYR A 197 -6.56 10.26 -5.07
N LYS A 198 -6.34 11.58 -5.17
CA LYS A 198 -7.38 12.56 -5.58
C LYS A 198 -7.89 12.29 -6.99
N GLU A 199 -7.01 11.98 -7.93
CA GLU A 199 -7.39 11.66 -9.32
C GLU A 199 -8.15 10.33 -9.40
N PHE A 200 -7.77 9.35 -8.57
CA PHE A 200 -8.36 8.02 -8.61
C PHE A 200 -9.76 7.96 -7.99
N PHE A 201 -9.99 8.65 -6.88
CA PHE A 201 -11.27 8.62 -6.15
C PHE A 201 -12.11 9.90 -6.34
N GLY A 202 -11.48 11.02 -6.62
CA GLY A 202 -12.17 12.31 -6.61
C GLY A 202 -12.58 12.77 -5.21
N PRO A 203 -13.55 13.70 -5.12
CA PRO A 203 -14.17 14.13 -3.87
C PRO A 203 -15.07 13.01 -3.30
N VAL A 204 -15.42 13.13 -2.02
CA VAL A 204 -16.40 12.23 -1.39
C VAL A 204 -17.79 12.48 -2.01
N ASP A 205 -18.31 11.47 -2.70
CA ASP A 205 -19.64 11.56 -3.37
C ASP A 205 -20.81 11.40 -2.39
N TYR A 206 -20.61 10.57 -1.35
CA TYR A 206 -21.65 10.27 -0.39
C TYR A 206 -21.07 9.97 1.00
N GLU A 207 -21.66 10.57 2.02
CA GLU A 207 -21.33 10.36 3.42
C GLU A 207 -22.54 9.91 4.21
N VAL A 208 -22.38 8.88 5.05
CA VAL A 208 -23.39 8.45 6.01
C VAL A 208 -23.02 9.00 7.38
N PRO A 209 -23.79 9.97 7.92
CA PRO A 209 -23.47 10.56 9.22
C PRO A 209 -23.58 9.52 10.36
N VAL A 210 -22.60 9.51 11.27
CA VAL A 210 -22.58 8.59 12.43
C VAL A 210 -23.90 8.59 13.23
N PRO A 211 -24.56 9.74 13.50
CA PRO A 211 -25.84 9.74 14.18
C PRO A 211 -26.95 8.98 13.44
N ALA A 212 -26.91 8.95 12.10
CA ALA A 212 -27.87 8.17 11.31
C ALA A 212 -27.62 6.67 11.47
N LEU A 213 -26.36 6.24 11.49
CA LEU A 213 -25.96 4.83 11.70
C LEU A 213 -26.34 4.33 13.10
N VAL A 214 -26.15 5.17 14.12
CA VAL A 214 -26.59 4.86 15.50
C VAL A 214 -28.12 4.75 15.58
N ARG A 215 -28.85 5.68 14.96
CA ARG A 215 -30.33 5.63 14.93
C ARG A 215 -30.84 4.39 14.22
N ALA A 216 -30.19 3.97 13.15
CA ALA A 216 -30.50 2.76 12.40
C ALA A 216 -30.01 1.46 13.07
N SER A 217 -29.44 1.54 14.27
CA SER A 217 -28.85 0.40 15.02
C SER A 217 -27.72 -0.32 14.27
N ASN A 218 -27.08 0.35 13.32
CA ASN A 218 -25.89 -0.16 12.62
C ASN A 218 -24.60 0.11 13.38
N LEU A 219 -24.61 1.09 14.29
CA LEU A 219 -23.53 1.37 15.24
C LEU A 219 -24.10 1.43 16.66
N ALA A 220 -23.29 1.02 17.63
CA ALA A 220 -23.63 1.18 19.03
C ALA A 220 -23.69 2.68 19.39
N PRO A 221 -24.63 3.10 20.27
CA PRO A 221 -24.58 4.44 20.83
C PRO A 221 -23.29 4.64 21.61
N TYR A 222 -22.70 5.83 21.50
CA TYR A 222 -21.48 6.18 22.21
C TYR A 222 -21.66 7.55 22.88
N GLN A 223 -20.83 7.79 23.86
CA GLN A 223 -20.73 9.07 24.53
C GLN A 223 -19.25 9.40 24.73
N ASP A 224 -18.84 10.55 24.24
CA ASP A 224 -17.50 11.06 24.51
C ASP A 224 -17.47 11.72 25.89
N LEU A 225 -16.67 11.20 26.78
CA LEU A 225 -16.45 11.75 28.12
C LEU A 225 -15.08 12.43 28.16
N CYS A 226 -15.10 13.77 28.17
CA CYS A 226 -13.89 14.56 28.29
C CYS A 226 -13.59 14.82 29.77
N TYR A 227 -12.48 14.28 30.26
CA TYR A 227 -11.97 14.57 31.60
C TYR A 227 -10.76 15.50 31.50
N PHE A 228 -10.95 16.75 31.91
CA PHE A 228 -9.88 17.76 31.88
C PHE A 228 -9.05 17.70 33.16
N VAL A 229 -7.77 17.40 33.04
CA VAL A 229 -6.80 17.50 34.11
C VAL A 229 -5.87 18.68 33.89
N ARG A 230 -5.40 19.28 34.96
CA ARG A 230 -4.28 20.22 34.91
C ARG A 230 -3.01 19.42 35.13
N PRO A 231 -2.08 19.39 34.16
CA PRO A 231 -0.80 18.73 34.36
C PRO A 231 -0.08 19.32 35.58
N ALA A 232 0.57 18.49 36.35
CA ALA A 232 1.42 18.93 37.45
C ALA A 232 2.62 19.71 36.88
N PRO A 233 3.23 20.63 37.67
CA PRO A 233 4.36 21.43 37.19
C PRO A 233 5.52 20.62 36.61
N HIS A 234 5.80 19.43 37.17
CA HIS A 234 6.85 18.56 36.67
C HIS A 234 6.48 17.87 35.34
N GLU A 235 5.19 17.60 35.10
CA GLU A 235 4.71 17.06 33.82
C GLU A 235 4.80 18.10 32.72
N LEU A 236 4.45 19.36 33.03
CA LEU A 236 4.62 20.48 32.11
C LEU A 236 6.11 20.72 31.76
N GLN A 237 6.99 20.61 32.77
CA GLN A 237 8.44 20.69 32.52
C GLN A 237 8.96 19.56 31.66
N TYR A 238 8.45 18.34 31.86
CA TYR A 238 8.80 17.19 31.03
C TYR A 238 8.35 17.41 29.57
N ILE A 239 7.11 17.82 29.36
CA ILE A 239 6.56 18.06 28.01
C ILE A 239 7.36 19.18 27.30
N ALA A 240 7.65 20.29 27.99
CA ALA A 240 8.45 21.37 27.44
C ALA A 240 9.90 20.94 27.15
N GLY A 241 10.48 20.08 28.00
CA GLY A 241 11.84 19.59 27.82
C GLY A 241 12.00 18.59 26.68
N VAL A 242 10.94 17.90 26.27
CA VAL A 242 10.98 16.95 25.15
C VAL A 242 11.22 17.68 23.83
N ASP A 243 10.58 18.83 23.62
CA ASP A 243 10.76 19.65 22.40
C ASP A 243 12.18 20.22 22.33
N GLU A 244 12.72 20.76 23.45
CA GLU A 244 14.10 21.24 23.51
C GLU A 244 15.13 20.14 23.27
N GLN A 245 14.90 18.94 23.84
CA GLN A 245 15.79 17.79 23.62
C GLN A 245 15.75 17.31 22.18
N PHE A 246 14.58 17.33 21.53
CA PHE A 246 14.45 16.97 20.13
C PHE A 246 15.15 17.99 19.21
N GLU A 247 14.99 19.27 19.47
CA GLU A 247 15.71 20.33 18.74
C GLU A 247 17.22 20.21 18.92
N THR A 248 17.68 19.96 20.15
CA THR A 248 19.11 19.75 20.43
C THR A 248 19.64 18.54 19.67
N LEU A 249 18.91 17.41 19.67
CA LEU A 249 19.28 16.23 18.91
C LEU A 249 19.37 16.51 17.39
N LEU A 250 18.44 17.30 16.85
CA LEU A 250 18.49 17.69 15.43
C LEU A 250 19.72 18.55 15.13
N VAL A 251 20.06 19.48 15.99
CA VAL A 251 21.26 20.34 15.84
C VAL A 251 22.52 19.46 15.89
N ASP A 252 22.62 18.54 16.85
CA ASP A 252 23.76 17.65 16.99
C ASP A 252 23.93 16.72 15.77
N LEU A 253 22.82 16.18 15.24
CA LEU A 253 22.82 15.33 14.04
C LEU A 253 23.14 16.10 12.75
N CYS A 254 22.82 17.39 12.69
CA CYS A 254 23.03 18.22 11.52
C CYS A 254 24.33 19.04 11.61
N SER A 255 25.02 19.04 12.75
CA SER A 255 26.31 19.69 12.91
C SER A 255 27.41 18.90 12.22
N PRO A 256 28.30 19.54 11.45
CA PRO A 256 29.47 18.86 10.88
C PRO A 256 30.29 18.26 12.03
N LEU A 257 30.76 17.03 11.85
CA LEU A 257 31.75 16.43 12.74
C LEU A 257 32.97 17.37 12.76
N GLU A 258 33.35 17.90 13.92
CA GLU A 258 34.61 18.59 14.06
C GLU A 258 35.69 17.60 13.65
N GLU A 259 36.44 17.90 12.59
CA GLU A 259 37.66 17.19 12.24
C GLU A 259 38.61 17.32 13.43
N ASP A 260 38.80 16.23 14.18
CA ASP A 260 39.89 16.13 15.15
C ASP A 260 41.22 16.24 14.38
N ASP A 261 41.80 17.44 14.41
CA ASP A 261 43.18 17.69 14.09
C ASP A 261 44.07 16.83 14.99
N LYS A 262 44.51 15.68 14.48
CA LYS A 262 45.78 15.07 14.90
C LYS A 262 46.40 14.21 13.79
#